data_6dc5b3ab356d8bcb9ee64d73ea3bbd1c
#
_entry.id   6dc5b3ab356d8bcb9ee64d73ea3bbd1c
#
_cell.length_a   1.000
_cell.length_b   1.000
_cell.length_c   1.000
_cell.angle_alpha   90.00
_cell.angle_beta   90.00
_cell.angle_gamma   90.00
#
_symmetry.space_group_name_H-M   'P 1'
#
loop_
_entity.id
_entity.type
_entity.pdbx_description
1 polymer ?
#
loop_
_entity_poly.entity_id
_entity_poly.type
_entity_poly.pdbx_seq_one_letter_code
_entity_poly.pdbx_strand_id
1 'polypeptide(L)'
;LGLNRNKRSIALDLADPPDLEVARRLCLEADVVVDNFRVGTMERFGLDRGSLIEDRPDLITCSITGFGSTGDGASLAGYDFLVQAMSGLMAITGEADGEPMKVGAAVVDKLAGLYAAVAILAAVEERRETGLGQHVEVSLMGAALAGLLNVGSAHVTTNADPGRHGNRHPSIV
;
A
#
# COMPACT_ATOMS: atom_id res chain seq x y z
N LEU A 1 -9.36 -12.63 -12.82
CA LEU A 1 -8.37 -13.37 -13.63
C LEU A 1 -7.16 -12.51 -14.00
N GLY A 2 -7.33 -11.27 -14.44
CA GLY A 2 -6.21 -10.41 -14.87
C GLY A 2 -5.13 -10.14 -13.81
N LEU A 3 -5.54 -9.96 -12.56
CA LEU A 3 -4.63 -9.66 -11.44
C LEU A 3 -3.91 -10.92 -10.89
N ASN A 4 -4.36 -12.12 -11.24
CA ASN A 4 -3.80 -13.37 -10.70
C ASN A 4 -3.06 -14.19 -11.75
N ARG A 5 -2.64 -13.55 -12.86
CA ARG A 5 -1.82 -14.21 -13.88
C ARG A 5 -0.48 -14.67 -13.26
N ASN A 6 -0.05 -15.87 -13.62
CA ASN A 6 1.19 -16.49 -13.17
C ASN A 6 1.29 -16.71 -11.65
N LYS A 7 0.16 -16.70 -10.94
CA LYS A 7 0.10 -17.00 -9.51
C LYS A 7 -0.32 -18.45 -9.28
N ARG A 8 0.28 -19.06 -8.28
CA ARG A 8 -0.21 -20.30 -7.67
C ARG A 8 -0.99 -19.91 -6.42
N SER A 9 -1.91 -20.76 -5.99
CA SER A 9 -2.74 -20.52 -4.80
C SER A 9 -2.67 -21.71 -3.88
N ILE A 10 -2.64 -21.43 -2.59
CA ILE A 10 -2.79 -22.39 -1.50
C ILE A 10 -3.73 -21.78 -0.46
N ALA A 11 -4.58 -22.60 0.15
CA ALA A 11 -5.41 -22.19 1.27
C ALA A 11 -4.81 -22.76 2.56
N LEU A 12 -4.55 -21.88 3.53
CA LEU A 12 -3.97 -22.20 4.84
C LEU A 12 -4.77 -21.47 5.93
N ASP A 13 -5.05 -22.15 7.01
CA ASP A 13 -5.56 -21.54 8.24
C ASP A 13 -4.39 -21.20 9.15
N LEU A 14 -4.00 -19.93 9.21
CA LEU A 14 -2.89 -19.48 10.04
C LEU A 14 -3.11 -19.65 11.55
N ALA A 15 -4.34 -19.99 11.99
CA ALA A 15 -4.60 -20.36 13.37
C ALA A 15 -4.33 -21.86 13.65
N ASP A 16 -4.19 -22.66 12.60
CA ASP A 16 -3.82 -24.08 12.72
C ASP A 16 -2.29 -24.24 12.64
N PRO A 17 -1.64 -24.81 13.71
CA PRO A 17 -0.18 -24.89 13.73
C PRO A 17 0.47 -25.60 12.54
N PRO A 18 0.00 -26.72 12.01
CA PRO A 18 0.51 -27.33 10.79
C PRO A 18 0.50 -26.40 9.58
N ASP A 19 -0.61 -25.67 9.36
CA ASP A 19 -0.76 -24.74 8.25
C ASP A 19 0.15 -23.52 8.41
N LEU A 20 0.28 -23.03 9.65
CA LEU A 20 1.20 -21.93 9.98
C LEU A 20 2.66 -22.31 9.68
N GLU A 21 3.06 -23.53 9.98
CA GLU A 21 4.42 -24.01 9.65
C GLU A 21 4.63 -24.08 8.14
N VAL A 22 3.63 -24.47 7.37
CA VAL A 22 3.69 -24.42 5.90
C VAL A 22 3.83 -22.98 5.42
N ALA A 23 3.06 -22.04 5.98
CA ALA A 23 3.16 -20.61 5.64
C ALA A 23 4.57 -20.06 5.95
N ARG A 24 5.13 -20.40 7.13
CA ARG A 24 6.48 -19.99 7.53
C ARG A 24 7.54 -20.52 6.56
N ARG A 25 7.47 -21.77 6.18
CA ARG A 25 8.39 -22.37 5.18
C ARG A 25 8.30 -21.66 3.84
N LEU A 26 7.09 -21.35 3.36
CA LEU A 26 6.91 -20.60 2.13
C LEU A 26 7.52 -19.20 2.22
N CYS A 27 7.39 -18.50 3.36
CA CYS A 27 8.03 -17.21 3.59
C CYS A 27 9.57 -17.35 3.54
N LEU A 28 10.12 -18.39 4.16
CA LEU A 28 11.57 -18.62 4.17
C LEU A 28 12.14 -19.01 2.79
N GLU A 29 11.35 -19.60 1.92
CA GLU A 29 11.74 -19.95 0.55
C GLU A 29 11.54 -18.78 -0.45
N ALA A 30 10.78 -17.75 -0.08
CA ALA A 30 10.51 -16.62 -0.95
C ALA A 30 11.68 -15.62 -1.00
N ASP A 31 11.78 -14.88 -2.10
CA ASP A 31 12.62 -13.69 -2.19
C ASP A 31 11.98 -12.47 -1.57
N VAL A 32 10.66 -12.38 -1.71
CA VAL A 32 9.84 -11.27 -1.22
C VAL A 32 8.53 -11.82 -0.66
N VAL A 33 8.18 -11.38 0.54
CA VAL A 33 6.88 -11.64 1.16
C VAL A 33 6.06 -10.36 1.15
N VAL A 34 4.85 -10.41 0.60
CA VAL A 34 3.95 -9.25 0.54
C VAL A 34 2.67 -9.57 1.28
N ASP A 35 2.25 -8.68 2.15
CA ASP A 35 0.99 -8.78 2.85
C ASP A 35 0.17 -7.47 2.77
N ASN A 36 -1.14 -7.58 3.00
CA ASN A 36 -2.02 -6.45 3.20
C ASN A 36 -2.96 -6.69 4.40
N PHE A 37 -2.46 -7.38 5.41
CA PHE A 37 -3.18 -7.59 6.64
C PHE A 37 -3.26 -6.32 7.49
N ARG A 38 -4.07 -6.37 8.54
CA ARG A 38 -4.03 -5.34 9.59
C ARG A 38 -2.68 -5.37 10.28
N VAL A 39 -2.20 -4.20 10.67
CA VAL A 39 -0.98 -4.03 11.46
C VAL A 39 -0.98 -4.97 12.67
N GLY A 40 0.15 -5.62 12.93
CA GLY A 40 0.32 -6.60 14.01
C GLY A 40 -0.14 -8.03 13.65
N THR A 41 -0.72 -8.26 12.47
CA THR A 41 -1.17 -9.61 12.10
C THR A 41 -0.02 -10.53 11.74
N MET A 42 0.95 -10.06 10.96
CA MET A 42 2.14 -10.86 10.61
C MET A 42 2.98 -11.17 11.85
N GLU A 43 3.16 -10.21 12.74
CA GLU A 43 3.85 -10.36 14.02
C GLU A 43 3.17 -11.40 14.92
N ARG A 44 1.84 -11.37 14.99
CA ARG A 44 1.07 -12.34 15.77
C ARG A 44 1.30 -13.78 15.32
N PHE A 45 1.57 -14.00 14.05
CA PHE A 45 1.83 -15.31 13.48
C PHE A 45 3.34 -15.62 13.33
N GLY A 46 4.23 -14.71 13.72
CA GLY A 46 5.68 -14.89 13.55
C GLY A 46 6.10 -14.97 12.08
N LEU A 47 5.38 -14.29 11.20
CA LEU A 47 5.63 -14.23 9.75
C LEU A 47 6.16 -12.86 9.31
N ASP A 48 6.33 -11.93 10.24
CA ASP A 48 6.95 -10.63 10.00
C ASP A 48 8.47 -10.74 9.80
N ARG A 49 9.08 -9.68 9.28
CA ARG A 49 10.54 -9.66 9.06
C ARG A 49 11.33 -9.89 10.34
N GLY A 50 10.89 -9.30 11.47
CA GLY A 50 11.57 -9.45 12.75
C GLY A 50 11.68 -10.91 13.20
N SER A 51 10.62 -11.68 12.97
CA SER A 51 10.54 -13.11 13.30
C SER A 51 11.30 -14.02 12.33
N LEU A 52 11.57 -13.56 11.11
CA LEU A 52 12.19 -14.36 10.04
C LEU A 52 13.65 -13.98 9.75
N ILE A 53 14.13 -12.84 10.27
CA ILE A 53 15.44 -12.26 9.90
C ILE A 53 16.64 -13.13 10.30
N GLU A 54 16.54 -13.88 11.40
CA GLU A 54 17.62 -14.75 11.85
C GLU A 54 17.86 -15.92 10.87
N ASP A 55 16.76 -16.46 10.32
CA ASP A 55 16.82 -17.55 9.34
C ASP A 55 17.06 -17.04 7.90
N ARG A 56 16.58 -15.85 7.57
CA ARG A 56 16.63 -15.26 6.24
C ARG A 56 16.97 -13.76 6.30
N PRO A 57 18.22 -13.40 6.60
CA PRO A 57 18.66 -12.01 6.69
C PRO A 57 18.50 -11.22 5.36
N ASP A 58 18.46 -11.91 4.24
CA ASP A 58 18.28 -11.38 2.89
C ASP A 58 16.80 -11.26 2.47
N LEU A 59 15.85 -11.70 3.29
CA LEU A 59 14.43 -11.64 2.97
C LEU A 59 13.94 -10.20 2.88
N ILE A 60 13.22 -9.88 1.81
CA ILE A 60 12.49 -8.62 1.65
C ILE A 60 11.04 -8.87 2.05
N THR A 61 10.50 -8.00 2.90
CA THR A 61 9.08 -8.01 3.24
C THR A 61 8.43 -6.69 2.83
N CYS A 62 7.17 -6.74 2.41
CA CYS A 62 6.41 -5.55 2.04
C CYS A 62 5.01 -5.61 2.62
N SER A 63 4.66 -4.64 3.47
CA SER A 63 3.30 -4.50 4.00
C SER A 63 2.57 -3.36 3.32
N ILE A 64 1.34 -3.62 2.84
CA ILE A 64 0.45 -2.61 2.26
C ILE A 64 -0.67 -2.35 3.27
N THR A 65 -0.66 -1.19 3.91
CA THR A 65 -1.59 -0.81 4.97
C THR A 65 -2.55 0.28 4.52
N GLY A 66 -3.60 0.54 5.29
CA GLY A 66 -4.51 1.66 5.02
C GLY A 66 -3.86 3.02 5.27
N PHE A 67 -3.24 3.18 6.44
CA PHE A 67 -2.78 4.48 6.94
C PHE A 67 -1.34 4.47 7.49
N GLY A 68 -0.59 3.40 7.32
CA GLY A 68 0.74 3.19 7.89
C GLY A 68 0.71 2.33 9.16
N SER A 69 1.88 1.88 9.58
CA SER A 69 2.06 1.03 10.78
C SER A 69 2.23 1.86 12.07
N THR A 70 2.35 3.18 11.95
CA THR A 70 2.59 4.09 13.09
C THR A 70 1.58 5.23 13.11
N GLY A 71 1.49 5.91 14.26
CA GLY A 71 0.58 7.04 14.47
C GLY A 71 -0.88 6.61 14.70
N ASP A 72 -1.77 7.59 14.78
CA ASP A 72 -3.18 7.39 15.16
C ASP A 72 -3.96 6.56 14.14
N GLY A 73 -3.52 6.54 12.89
CA GLY A 73 -4.16 5.79 11.81
C GLY A 73 -3.82 4.30 11.78
N ALA A 74 -2.80 3.83 12.50
CA ALA A 74 -2.29 2.47 12.39
C ALA A 74 -3.32 1.38 12.73
N SER A 75 -4.27 1.66 13.62
CA SER A 75 -5.34 0.74 14.00
C SER A 75 -6.53 0.75 13.05
N LEU A 76 -6.59 1.73 12.13
CA LEU A 76 -7.74 1.91 11.23
C LEU A 76 -7.64 0.95 10.05
N ALA A 77 -8.79 0.37 9.68
CA ALA A 77 -8.90 -0.37 8.44
C ALA A 77 -9.03 0.61 7.26
N GLY A 78 -8.18 0.46 6.25
CA GLY A 78 -8.23 1.25 5.02
C GLY A 78 -8.67 0.40 3.84
N TYR A 79 -9.41 1.02 2.93
CA TYR A 79 -9.73 0.49 1.60
C TYR A 79 -9.88 1.66 0.62
N ASP A 80 -9.76 1.39 -0.67
CA ASP A 80 -9.68 2.39 -1.74
C ASP A 80 -10.70 3.52 -1.59
N PHE A 81 -11.98 3.20 -1.50
CA PHE A 81 -13.06 4.21 -1.45
C PHE A 81 -12.97 5.12 -0.23
N LEU A 82 -12.69 4.56 0.95
CA LEU A 82 -12.51 5.34 2.17
C LEU A 82 -11.33 6.31 2.02
N VAL A 83 -10.22 5.81 1.49
CA VAL A 83 -9.00 6.62 1.31
C VAL A 83 -9.20 7.68 0.22
N GLN A 84 -9.94 7.41 -0.87
CA GLN A 84 -10.32 8.44 -1.82
C GLN A 84 -11.07 9.60 -1.16
N ALA A 85 -11.98 9.29 -0.21
CA ALA A 85 -12.72 10.31 0.53
C ALA A 85 -11.79 11.09 1.47
N MET A 86 -11.01 10.39 2.29
CA MET A 86 -10.18 11.00 3.33
C MET A 86 -8.98 11.78 2.79
N SER A 87 -8.42 11.38 1.65
CA SER A 87 -7.28 12.06 1.01
C SER A 87 -7.65 13.36 0.32
N GLY A 88 -8.95 13.64 0.13
CA GLY A 88 -9.42 14.79 -0.65
C GLY A 88 -9.57 14.50 -2.15
N LEU A 89 -9.22 13.32 -2.64
CA LEU A 89 -9.37 12.98 -4.07
C LEU A 89 -10.82 13.13 -4.54
N MET A 90 -11.79 12.71 -3.72
CA MET A 90 -13.20 12.90 -4.03
C MET A 90 -13.62 14.37 -4.02
N ALA A 91 -13.04 15.19 -3.14
CA ALA A 91 -13.35 16.59 -3.04
C ALA A 91 -13.01 17.37 -4.32
N ILE A 92 -11.99 16.94 -5.05
CA ILE A 92 -11.55 17.57 -6.31
C ILE A 92 -12.11 16.88 -7.58
N THR A 93 -12.87 15.80 -7.42
CA THR A 93 -13.41 15.00 -8.53
C THR A 93 -14.92 15.25 -8.68
N GLY A 94 -15.36 15.57 -9.88
CA GLY A 94 -16.76 15.82 -10.23
C GLY A 94 -16.99 17.19 -10.86
N GLU A 95 -18.26 17.51 -11.15
CA GLU A 95 -18.69 18.81 -11.68
C GLU A 95 -18.47 19.91 -10.64
N ALA A 96 -18.22 21.15 -11.11
CA ALA A 96 -17.88 22.28 -10.26
C ALA A 96 -18.93 22.53 -9.15
N ASP A 97 -20.19 22.51 -9.52
CA ASP A 97 -21.33 22.75 -8.61
C ASP A 97 -21.99 21.44 -8.16
N GLY A 98 -21.38 20.28 -8.43
CA GLY A 98 -21.89 18.96 -8.09
C GLY A 98 -21.40 18.42 -6.75
N GLU A 99 -21.83 17.21 -6.41
CA GLU A 99 -21.35 16.48 -5.25
C GLU A 99 -19.93 15.91 -5.47
N PRO A 100 -19.13 15.74 -4.41
CA PRO A 100 -17.86 15.02 -4.49
C PRO A 100 -18.04 13.60 -5.05
N MET A 101 -17.20 13.21 -6.00
CA MET A 101 -17.31 11.92 -6.68
C MET A 101 -16.05 11.08 -6.50
N LYS A 102 -16.23 9.77 -6.32
CA LYS A 102 -15.10 8.84 -6.40
C LYS A 102 -14.66 8.63 -7.85
N VAL A 103 -13.39 8.32 -8.04
CA VAL A 103 -12.91 7.74 -9.30
C VAL A 103 -13.56 6.37 -9.51
N GLY A 104 -14.00 6.07 -10.71
CA GLY A 104 -14.75 4.84 -11.03
C GLY A 104 -13.98 3.54 -10.85
N ALA A 105 -12.65 3.60 -10.81
CA ALA A 105 -11.76 2.46 -10.57
C ALA A 105 -11.12 2.57 -9.17
N ALA A 106 -10.62 1.45 -8.64
CA ALA A 106 -9.82 1.41 -7.41
C ALA A 106 -8.42 2.01 -7.68
N VAL A 107 -8.36 3.34 -7.83
CA VAL A 107 -7.15 4.05 -8.27
C VAL A 107 -6.10 4.09 -7.17
N VAL A 108 -6.51 4.21 -5.91
CA VAL A 108 -5.60 4.24 -4.75
C VAL A 108 -4.93 2.88 -4.56
N ASP A 109 -5.69 1.79 -4.67
CA ASP A 109 -5.13 0.43 -4.64
C ASP A 109 -4.08 0.21 -5.73
N LYS A 110 -4.35 0.72 -6.94
CA LYS A 110 -3.41 0.63 -8.07
C LYS A 110 -2.15 1.44 -7.81
N LEU A 111 -2.27 2.65 -7.29
CA LEU A 111 -1.12 3.48 -6.93
C LEU A 111 -0.29 2.82 -5.83
N ALA A 112 -0.93 2.33 -4.78
CA ALA A 112 -0.23 1.62 -3.70
C ALA A 112 0.51 0.38 -4.23
N GLY A 113 -0.13 -0.41 -5.10
CA GLY A 113 0.52 -1.57 -5.73
C GLY A 113 1.71 -1.19 -6.61
N LEU A 114 1.64 -0.06 -7.33
CA LEU A 114 2.77 0.43 -8.13
C LEU A 114 3.91 0.95 -7.25
N TYR A 115 3.62 1.72 -6.19
CA TYR A 115 4.62 2.15 -5.23
C TYR A 115 5.28 0.96 -4.52
N ALA A 116 4.50 -0.04 -4.12
CA ALA A 116 5.03 -1.27 -3.55
C ALA A 116 5.98 -1.99 -4.51
N ALA A 117 5.60 -2.12 -5.79
CA ALA A 117 6.45 -2.75 -6.79
C ALA A 117 7.78 -1.99 -6.99
N VAL A 118 7.74 -0.65 -7.07
CA VAL A 118 8.94 0.19 -7.20
C VAL A 118 9.83 0.05 -5.97
N ALA A 119 9.26 0.12 -4.76
CA ALA A 119 10.00 0.01 -3.52
C ALA A 119 10.61 -1.39 -3.33
N ILE A 120 9.90 -2.46 -3.71
CA ILE A 120 10.43 -3.83 -3.72
C ILE A 120 11.61 -3.93 -4.71
N LEU A 121 11.49 -3.36 -5.91
CA LEU A 121 12.60 -3.37 -6.88
C LEU A 121 13.83 -2.63 -6.35
N ALA A 122 13.66 -1.51 -5.67
CA ALA A 122 14.75 -0.79 -5.01
C ALA A 122 15.38 -1.64 -3.90
N ALA A 123 14.56 -2.32 -3.08
CA ALA A 123 15.04 -3.23 -2.04
C ALA A 123 15.79 -4.45 -2.62
N VAL A 124 15.35 -4.96 -3.77
CA VAL A 124 16.06 -6.04 -4.48
C VAL A 124 17.43 -5.58 -4.97
N GLU A 125 17.53 -4.35 -5.48
CA GLU A 125 18.80 -3.80 -5.93
C GLU A 125 19.78 -3.57 -4.78
N GLU A 126 19.30 -2.99 -3.68
CA GLU A 126 20.12 -2.83 -2.46
C GLU A 126 20.58 -4.18 -1.89
N ARG A 127 19.71 -5.19 -1.89
CA ARG A 127 20.07 -6.55 -1.47
C ARG A 127 21.22 -7.12 -2.31
N ARG A 128 21.29 -6.82 -3.61
CA ARG A 128 22.39 -7.28 -4.48
C ARG A 128 23.75 -6.73 -4.05
N GLU A 129 23.77 -5.51 -3.52
CA GLU A 129 25.00 -4.85 -3.07
C GLU A 129 25.36 -5.25 -1.64
N THR A 130 24.37 -5.33 -0.75
CA THR A 130 24.57 -5.51 0.69
C THR A 130 24.49 -6.96 1.16
N GLY A 131 23.80 -7.81 0.41
CA GLY A 131 23.43 -9.17 0.83
C GLY A 131 22.28 -9.20 1.84
N LEU A 132 21.73 -8.06 2.23
CA LEU A 132 20.68 -7.93 3.25
C LEU A 132 19.36 -7.54 2.64
N GLY A 133 18.26 -8.15 3.12
CA GLY A 133 16.92 -7.73 2.83
C GLY A 133 16.45 -6.59 3.74
N GLN A 134 15.28 -6.06 3.46
CA GLN A 134 14.67 -5.00 4.27
C GLN A 134 13.15 -5.12 4.31
N HIS A 135 12.53 -4.39 5.21
CA HIS A 135 11.09 -4.21 5.23
C HIS A 135 10.71 -2.94 4.46
N VAL A 136 9.72 -3.08 3.59
CA VAL A 136 9.12 -1.98 2.83
C VAL A 136 7.68 -1.81 3.31
N GLU A 137 7.27 -0.58 3.55
CA GLU A 137 5.89 -0.27 3.88
C GLU A 137 5.31 0.73 2.88
N VAL A 138 4.08 0.48 2.43
CA VAL A 138 3.29 1.39 1.61
C VAL A 138 1.91 1.54 2.23
N SER A 139 1.46 2.79 2.44
CA SER A 139 0.08 3.02 2.86
C SER A 139 -0.78 3.52 1.72
N LEU A 140 -2.05 3.12 1.72
CA LEU A 140 -3.04 3.62 0.76
C LEU A 140 -3.17 5.15 0.86
N MET A 141 -3.19 5.70 2.09
CA MET A 141 -3.25 7.14 2.30
C MET A 141 -2.03 7.85 1.73
N GLY A 142 -0.82 7.35 1.99
CA GLY A 142 0.41 7.91 1.42
C GLY A 142 0.41 7.88 -0.11
N ALA A 143 -0.03 6.76 -0.69
CA ALA A 143 -0.15 6.61 -2.14
C ALA A 143 -1.18 7.59 -2.74
N ALA A 144 -2.33 7.79 -2.08
CA ALA A 144 -3.34 8.75 -2.51
C ALA A 144 -2.81 10.19 -2.45
N LEU A 145 -2.18 10.57 -1.35
CA LEU A 145 -1.61 11.93 -1.18
C LEU A 145 -0.51 12.20 -2.20
N ALA A 146 0.37 11.24 -2.46
CA ALA A 146 1.36 11.33 -3.53
C ALA A 146 0.71 11.49 -4.91
N GLY A 147 -0.43 10.82 -5.15
CA GLY A 147 -1.20 10.94 -6.39
C GLY A 147 -1.89 12.29 -6.60
N LEU A 148 -2.12 13.08 -5.54
CA LEU A 148 -2.67 14.44 -5.66
C LEU A 148 -1.68 15.46 -6.24
N LEU A 149 -0.37 15.17 -6.19
CA LEU A 149 0.71 15.93 -6.81
C LEU A 149 0.59 17.46 -6.60
N ASN A 150 0.45 18.19 -7.71
CA ASN A 150 0.39 19.66 -7.72
C ASN A 150 -0.84 20.21 -6.98
N VAL A 151 -1.98 19.53 -7.01
CA VAL A 151 -3.19 19.99 -6.33
C VAL A 151 -3.00 19.96 -4.82
N GLY A 152 -2.49 18.86 -4.28
CA GLY A 152 -2.17 18.75 -2.86
C GLY A 152 -1.08 19.74 -2.43
N SER A 153 -0.02 19.88 -3.23
CA SER A 153 1.06 20.85 -2.96
C SER A 153 0.56 22.30 -2.98
N ALA A 154 -0.31 22.64 -3.94
CA ALA A 154 -0.89 23.98 -4.02
C ALA A 154 -1.75 24.28 -2.78
N HIS A 155 -2.61 23.34 -2.36
CA HIS A 155 -3.42 23.48 -1.17
C HIS A 155 -2.57 23.73 0.09
N VAL A 156 -1.56 22.90 0.34
CA VAL A 156 -0.67 23.02 1.51
C VAL A 156 0.11 24.36 1.50
N THR A 157 0.50 24.83 0.32
CA THR A 157 1.31 26.07 0.19
C THR A 157 0.46 27.34 0.31
N THR A 158 -0.75 27.34 -0.25
CA THR A 158 -1.59 28.55 -0.38
C THR A 158 -2.77 28.56 0.57
N ASN A 159 -3.08 27.44 1.19
CA ASN A 159 -4.33 27.20 1.95
C ASN A 159 -5.61 27.48 1.14
N ALA A 160 -5.51 27.45 -0.19
CA ALA A 160 -6.66 27.64 -1.07
C ALA A 160 -7.40 26.31 -1.26
N ASP A 161 -8.74 26.39 -1.31
CA ASP A 161 -9.53 25.23 -1.70
C ASP A 161 -9.32 24.96 -3.21
N PRO A 162 -8.85 23.76 -3.59
CA PRO A 162 -8.61 23.44 -4.99
C PRO A 162 -9.92 23.36 -5.80
N GLY A 163 -11.08 23.14 -5.16
CA GLY A 163 -12.38 23.03 -5.81
C GLY A 163 -12.48 21.86 -6.80
N ARG A 164 -13.64 21.75 -7.43
CA ARG A 164 -13.90 20.81 -8.53
C ARG A 164 -14.00 21.58 -9.85
N HIS A 165 -13.46 21.02 -10.91
CA HIS A 165 -13.39 21.68 -12.21
C HIS A 165 -14.09 20.90 -13.33
N GLY A 166 -14.77 19.79 -13.02
CA GLY A 166 -15.31 18.88 -14.04
C GLY A 166 -14.21 18.41 -14.99
N ASN A 167 -14.40 18.65 -16.27
CA ASN A 167 -13.42 18.31 -17.30
C ASN A 167 -12.44 19.46 -17.63
N ARG A 168 -12.50 20.57 -16.89
CA ARG A 168 -11.57 21.69 -17.09
C ARG A 168 -10.31 21.50 -16.25
N HIS A 169 -9.17 21.90 -16.79
CA HIS A 169 -7.92 21.87 -16.05
C HIS A 169 -7.78 23.16 -15.20
N PRO A 170 -7.38 23.06 -13.92
CA PRO A 170 -7.28 24.24 -13.03
C PRO A 170 -6.19 25.23 -13.44
N SER A 171 -5.16 24.81 -14.17
CA SER A 171 -3.97 25.60 -14.49
C SER A 171 -3.67 25.72 -15.99
N ILE A 172 -4.39 25.03 -16.86
CA ILE A 172 -4.16 25.03 -18.30
C ILE A 172 -5.42 25.57 -18.99
N VAL A 173 -5.26 26.63 -19.75
CA VAL A 173 -6.32 27.31 -20.51
C VAL A 173 -6.41 26.72 -21.90
#